data_050f2b2f367ae5a6e476baa544db196d
#
_entry.id   050f2b2f367ae5a6e476baa544db196d
#
_cell.length_a   1.000
_cell.length_b   1.000
_cell.length_c   1.000
_cell.angle_alpha   90.00
_cell.angle_beta   90.00
_cell.angle_gamma   90.00
#
_symmetry.space_group_name_H-M   'P 1'
#
loop_
_entity.id
_entity.type
_entity.pdbx_description
1 polymer ?
#
loop_
_entity_poly.entity_id
_entity_poly.type
_entity_poly.pdbx_seq_one_letter_code
_entity_poly.pdbx_strand_id
1 'polypeptide(L)'
;EMLRSLVGSEMCIRDRIYQLNRDPRNFTVVMWLFIMMGVALVVYFNTSPSEPRERDYVYAGSFYAFSIWIGFGVLALRDLIVRIARRNGAWTAGVATLVCLAVPGILAAENWDDHDRSHRTMARDIGWNYLQSTLPNAIVLNYGDNDTFPLWFNQEVDDVRTDVRVMNTSYLGGEWYIDEMKTRANDAAPVPFTLPRSKYAFVNDMVRVIPKVERPVDIREAMDFFRSEDPRTKVPLVDGTTIDYLPAQRLALPVNKDNAIAAGIVKEEDRDLMVDTVYLNLRRGVLDKSELMVIDLLSNFDWKRPIHFTQVYILQNLGLTDYLQFDGYSYRLVPILTPYDRRVGEIGRIDPDVIYPLLMETFRYGNVSDPRVYVDNFIQYNLMASGAREAFARAAKAFLRRGGEGDRDKAVALLDAGLEKMPPAQIRYTFSNTFPFLEAYYAAGEMEKGDALLLSYAENLMQYLDYYLAFEGVQGDMVSGLIDDKLDELGQIYLLAGYAGRRDAVARLNDYYRTLGATDEDLLHVDAPGEPTDSLLPIP
;
A
#
# COMPACT_ATOMS: atom_id res chain seq x y z
N GLU A 1 18.78 -28.05 -1.33
CA GLU A 1 17.67 -27.72 -0.41
C GLU A 1 16.79 -28.93 -0.09
N MET A 2 16.30 -29.69 -1.07
CA MET A 2 15.43 -30.88 -0.87
C MET A 2 16.07 -31.98 0.00
N LEU A 3 17.39 -32.22 -0.13
CA LEU A 3 18.14 -33.18 0.69
C LEU A 3 18.33 -32.70 2.15
N ARG A 4 18.48 -31.38 2.37
CA ARG A 4 18.56 -30.78 3.72
C ARG A 4 17.23 -30.87 4.45
N SER A 5 16.09 -30.69 3.75
CA SER A 5 14.74 -30.82 4.34
C SER A 5 14.40 -32.28 4.70
N LEU A 6 14.85 -33.25 3.90
CA LEU A 6 14.66 -34.69 4.16
C LEU A 6 15.41 -35.17 5.41
N VAL A 7 16.65 -34.72 5.63
CA VAL A 7 17.43 -35.08 6.83
C VAL A 7 16.77 -34.49 8.10
N GLY A 8 16.25 -33.27 8.03
CA GLY A 8 15.47 -32.67 9.13
C GLY A 8 14.19 -33.44 9.45
N SER A 9 13.44 -33.89 8.43
CA SER A 9 12.18 -34.60 8.61
C SER A 9 12.37 -36.00 9.22
N GLU A 10 13.43 -36.73 8.86
CA GLU A 10 13.70 -38.06 9.45
C GLU A 10 14.06 -37.99 10.94
N MET A 11 14.86 -37.02 11.36
CA MET A 11 15.13 -36.80 12.79
C MET A 11 13.84 -36.49 13.57
N CYS A 12 13.00 -35.63 13.05
CA CYS A 12 11.74 -35.24 13.69
C CYS A 12 10.73 -36.40 13.78
N ILE A 13 10.74 -37.36 12.86
CA ILE A 13 9.90 -38.56 12.94
C ILE A 13 10.39 -39.44 14.10
N ARG A 14 11.68 -39.62 14.29
CA ARG A 14 12.27 -40.39 15.37
C ARG A 14 11.96 -39.79 16.75
N ASP A 15 11.99 -38.49 16.90
CA ASP A 15 11.70 -37.81 18.16
C ASP A 15 10.22 -37.96 18.57
N ARG A 16 9.32 -37.91 17.60
CA ARG A 16 7.89 -38.18 17.82
C ARG A 16 7.65 -39.64 18.25
N ILE A 17 8.29 -40.58 17.58
CA ILE A 17 8.22 -42.02 17.94
C ILE A 17 8.83 -42.24 19.34
N TYR A 18 9.90 -41.52 19.69
CA TYR A 18 10.50 -41.60 21.02
C TYR A 18 9.50 -41.17 22.12
N GLN A 19 8.85 -40.01 21.96
CA GLN A 19 7.84 -39.53 22.91
C GLN A 19 6.63 -40.47 22.95
N LEU A 20 6.11 -40.88 21.79
CA LEU A 20 4.96 -41.79 21.69
C LEU A 20 5.19 -43.08 22.47
N ASN A 21 6.37 -43.69 22.35
CA ASN A 21 6.71 -44.92 23.04
C ASN A 21 6.92 -44.74 24.56
N ARG A 22 7.29 -43.57 25.00
CA ARG A 22 7.68 -43.30 26.40
C ARG A 22 6.56 -42.63 27.20
N ASP A 23 5.81 -41.75 26.56
CA ASP A 23 4.69 -41.02 27.16
C ASP A 23 3.60 -40.71 26.13
N PRO A 24 2.79 -41.72 25.77
CA PRO A 24 1.76 -41.57 24.75
C PRO A 24 0.69 -40.56 25.12
N ARG A 25 0.46 -40.33 26.42
CA ARG A 25 -0.54 -39.37 26.90
C ARG A 25 -0.14 -37.93 26.59
N ASN A 26 1.07 -37.51 26.95
CA ASN A 26 1.55 -36.18 26.68
C ASN A 26 1.90 -35.99 25.18
N PHE A 27 2.31 -37.09 24.49
CA PHE A 27 2.44 -37.07 23.03
C PHE A 27 1.13 -36.65 22.34
N THR A 28 0.00 -37.21 22.79
CA THR A 28 -1.32 -36.90 22.22
C THR A 28 -1.64 -35.39 22.39
N VAL A 29 -1.29 -34.78 23.53
CA VAL A 29 -1.49 -33.34 23.75
C VAL A 29 -0.67 -32.50 22.76
N VAL A 30 0.62 -32.79 22.63
CA VAL A 30 1.51 -32.05 21.70
C VAL A 30 1.08 -32.28 20.23
N MET A 31 0.66 -33.50 19.89
CA MET A 31 0.15 -33.83 18.56
C MET A 31 -1.12 -33.03 18.23
N TRP A 32 -2.07 -32.93 19.16
CA TRP A 32 -3.27 -32.14 18.94
C TRP A 32 -2.95 -30.64 18.83
N LEU A 33 -2.03 -30.10 19.63
CA LEU A 33 -1.58 -28.72 19.47
C LEU A 33 -0.99 -28.52 18.07
N PHE A 34 -0.12 -29.41 17.63
CA PHE A 34 0.50 -29.33 16.30
C PHE A 34 -0.53 -29.36 15.17
N ILE A 35 -1.50 -30.30 15.23
CA ILE A 35 -2.53 -30.45 14.19
C ILE A 35 -3.50 -29.27 14.22
N MET A 36 -4.02 -28.90 15.39
CA MET A 36 -5.06 -27.87 15.51
C MET A 36 -4.53 -26.47 15.22
N MET A 37 -3.28 -26.18 15.61
CA MET A 37 -2.63 -24.89 15.33
C MET A 37 -1.89 -24.85 13.99
N GLY A 38 -1.90 -25.93 13.23
CA GLY A 38 -1.27 -26.04 11.92
C GLY A 38 -2.26 -26.47 10.85
N VAL A 39 -2.33 -27.77 10.56
CA VAL A 39 -3.13 -28.30 9.45
C VAL A 39 -4.60 -27.89 9.53
N ALA A 40 -5.19 -27.90 10.73
CA ALA A 40 -6.58 -27.48 10.90
C ALA A 40 -6.78 -25.99 10.56
N LEU A 41 -5.82 -25.12 10.90
CA LEU A 41 -5.87 -23.70 10.54
C LEU A 41 -5.71 -23.49 9.03
N VAL A 42 -4.87 -24.27 8.34
CA VAL A 42 -4.76 -24.21 6.87
C VAL A 42 -6.12 -24.48 6.22
N VAL A 43 -6.82 -25.52 6.68
CA VAL A 43 -8.16 -25.87 6.18
C VAL A 43 -9.20 -24.80 6.57
N TYR A 44 -9.13 -24.28 7.79
CA TYR A 44 -10.08 -23.27 8.29
C TYR A 44 -9.97 -21.94 7.56
N PHE A 45 -8.75 -21.42 7.42
CA PHE A 45 -8.55 -20.13 6.76
C PHE A 45 -8.75 -20.19 5.26
N ASN A 46 -8.38 -21.31 4.62
CA ASN A 46 -8.46 -21.47 3.16
C ASN A 46 -8.05 -20.19 2.42
N THR A 47 -6.85 -19.67 2.76
CA THR A 47 -6.36 -18.38 2.29
C THR A 47 -6.34 -18.32 0.77
N SER A 48 -6.83 -17.21 0.21
CA SER A 48 -6.78 -16.95 -1.23
C SER A 48 -5.35 -16.71 -1.68
N PRO A 49 -4.92 -17.24 -2.84
CA PRO A 49 -3.61 -16.92 -3.41
C PRO A 49 -3.45 -15.44 -3.79
N SER A 50 -4.54 -14.67 -3.85
CA SER A 50 -4.54 -13.24 -4.13
C SER A 50 -4.40 -12.35 -2.88
N GLU A 51 -4.16 -12.94 -1.70
CA GLU A 51 -3.90 -12.13 -0.50
C GLU A 51 -2.59 -11.34 -0.63
N PRO A 52 -2.54 -10.08 -0.13
CA PRO A 52 -1.38 -9.19 -0.32
C PRO A 52 -0.12 -9.65 0.41
N ARG A 53 -0.25 -10.58 1.38
CA ARG A 53 0.88 -11.22 2.07
C ARG A 53 0.48 -12.57 2.65
N GLU A 54 1.45 -13.44 2.80
CA GLU A 54 1.30 -14.68 3.55
C GLU A 54 1.15 -14.40 5.05
N ARG A 55 0.36 -15.24 5.73
CA ARG A 55 0.04 -15.11 7.16
C ARG A 55 0.64 -16.25 7.98
N ASP A 56 1.92 -16.59 7.73
CA ASP A 56 2.62 -17.70 8.39
C ASP A 56 2.61 -17.60 9.91
N TYR A 57 2.55 -16.36 10.45
CA TYR A 57 2.51 -16.14 11.89
C TYR A 57 1.32 -16.81 12.60
N VAL A 58 0.22 -17.12 11.88
CA VAL A 58 -0.92 -17.83 12.47
C VAL A 58 -0.57 -19.27 12.82
N TYR A 59 0.47 -19.85 12.18
CA TYR A 59 0.95 -21.20 12.43
C TYR A 59 2.02 -21.28 13.52
N ALA A 60 2.39 -20.17 14.16
CA ALA A 60 3.44 -20.11 15.19
C ALA A 60 3.22 -21.13 16.31
N GLY A 61 1.96 -21.38 16.71
CA GLY A 61 1.61 -22.40 17.70
C GLY A 61 1.97 -23.83 17.27
N SER A 62 1.84 -24.14 15.97
CA SER A 62 2.25 -25.43 15.42
C SER A 62 3.77 -25.60 15.43
N PHE A 63 4.52 -24.57 15.02
CA PHE A 63 5.98 -24.58 15.08
C PHE A 63 6.49 -24.66 16.52
N TYR A 64 5.81 -24.00 17.47
CA TYR A 64 6.11 -24.13 18.89
C TYR A 64 5.92 -25.59 19.38
N ALA A 65 4.79 -26.21 19.05
CA ALA A 65 4.56 -27.63 19.38
C ALA A 65 5.61 -28.54 18.74
N PHE A 66 6.03 -28.25 17.51
CA PHE A 66 7.08 -28.99 16.81
C PHE A 66 8.45 -28.83 17.51
N SER A 67 8.78 -27.65 18.03
CA SER A 67 10.03 -27.40 18.75
C SER A 67 10.15 -28.22 20.04
N ILE A 68 9.01 -28.59 20.68
CA ILE A 68 8.99 -29.48 21.82
C ILE A 68 9.56 -30.86 21.44
N TRP A 69 9.17 -31.40 20.27
CA TRP A 69 9.72 -32.68 19.81
C TRP A 69 11.22 -32.59 19.49
N ILE A 70 11.69 -31.49 18.90
CA ILE A 70 13.12 -31.25 18.71
C ILE A 70 13.86 -31.32 20.06
N GLY A 71 13.28 -30.72 21.10
CA GLY A 71 13.80 -30.79 22.46
C GLY A 71 13.87 -32.24 23.02
N PHE A 72 12.90 -33.09 22.71
CA PHE A 72 12.94 -34.51 23.07
C PHE A 72 14.05 -35.28 22.33
N GLY A 73 14.52 -34.80 21.18
CA GLY A 73 15.66 -35.34 20.46
C GLY A 73 16.93 -35.38 21.28
N VAL A 74 17.12 -34.39 22.17
CA VAL A 74 18.26 -34.38 23.11
C VAL A 74 18.23 -35.59 24.04
N LEU A 75 17.03 -35.95 24.54
CA LEU A 75 16.85 -37.10 25.42
C LEU A 75 17.04 -38.42 24.65
N ALA A 76 16.52 -38.50 23.42
CA ALA A 76 16.68 -39.65 22.55
C ALA A 76 18.17 -39.88 22.22
N LEU A 77 18.91 -38.82 21.88
CA LEU A 77 20.35 -38.89 21.62
C LEU A 77 21.13 -39.29 22.88
N ARG A 78 20.80 -38.73 24.04
CA ARG A 78 21.40 -39.14 25.31
C ARG A 78 21.20 -40.64 25.57
N ASP A 79 19.98 -41.16 25.41
CA ASP A 79 19.68 -42.56 25.63
C ASP A 79 20.42 -43.47 24.62
N LEU A 80 20.61 -43.00 23.39
CA LEU A 80 21.42 -43.68 22.38
C LEU A 80 22.91 -43.73 22.82
N ILE A 81 23.47 -42.59 23.28
CA ILE A 81 24.86 -42.52 23.77
C ILE A 81 25.06 -43.46 24.97
N VAL A 82 24.09 -43.46 25.92
CA VAL A 82 24.16 -44.38 27.08
C VAL A 82 24.16 -45.85 26.63
N ARG A 83 23.34 -46.23 25.64
CA ARG A 83 23.30 -47.60 25.10
C ARG A 83 24.61 -47.98 24.43
N ILE A 84 25.21 -47.12 23.62
CA ILE A 84 26.45 -47.38 22.89
C ILE A 84 27.64 -47.43 23.88
N ALA A 85 27.76 -46.43 24.75
CA ALA A 85 28.84 -46.31 25.69
C ALA A 85 28.73 -47.29 26.88
N ARG A 86 27.54 -47.88 27.10
CA ARG A 86 27.24 -48.73 28.25
C ARG A 86 27.53 -48.07 29.59
N ARG A 87 27.50 -46.76 29.65
CA ARG A 87 27.76 -45.92 30.85
C ARG A 87 26.70 -44.84 30.90
N ASN A 88 26.17 -44.63 32.12
CA ASN A 88 25.26 -43.51 32.39
C ASN A 88 25.94 -42.50 33.33
N GLY A 89 25.87 -41.23 32.98
CA GLY A 89 26.46 -40.16 33.77
C GLY A 89 26.14 -38.78 33.19
N ALA A 90 26.42 -37.74 33.94
CA ALA A 90 26.19 -36.36 33.50
C ALA A 90 26.87 -36.01 32.18
N TRP A 91 28.00 -36.63 31.87
CA TRP A 91 28.74 -36.42 30.64
C TRP A 91 27.95 -36.80 29.38
N THR A 92 27.08 -37.86 29.45
CA THR A 92 26.26 -38.29 28.33
C THR A 92 25.18 -37.26 27.99
N ALA A 93 24.62 -36.61 29.01
CA ALA A 93 23.72 -35.50 28.84
C ALA A 93 24.45 -34.27 28.26
N GLY A 94 25.65 -33.96 28.79
CA GLY A 94 26.48 -32.88 28.28
C GLY A 94 26.84 -33.02 26.79
N VAL A 95 27.26 -34.22 26.37
CA VAL A 95 27.59 -34.50 24.96
C VAL A 95 26.34 -34.40 24.08
N ALA A 96 25.20 -34.99 24.51
CA ALA A 96 23.95 -34.91 23.75
C ALA A 96 23.49 -33.46 23.57
N THR A 97 23.54 -32.66 24.65
CA THR A 97 23.18 -31.24 24.60
C THR A 97 24.10 -30.47 23.68
N LEU A 98 25.42 -30.65 23.78
CA LEU A 98 26.40 -29.95 22.95
C LEU A 98 26.18 -30.25 21.46
N VAL A 99 25.93 -31.51 21.10
CA VAL A 99 25.64 -31.90 19.71
C VAL A 99 24.30 -31.29 19.25
N CYS A 100 23.27 -31.32 20.08
CA CYS A 100 21.96 -30.78 19.70
C CYS A 100 21.93 -29.23 19.65
N LEU A 101 22.86 -28.53 20.31
CA LEU A 101 23.03 -27.08 20.15
C LEU A 101 23.42 -26.67 18.72
N ALA A 102 23.86 -27.63 17.91
CA ALA A 102 24.04 -27.37 16.47
C ALA A 102 22.74 -26.96 15.78
N VAL A 103 21.57 -27.49 16.22
CA VAL A 103 20.27 -27.15 15.61
C VAL A 103 19.95 -25.65 15.75
N PRO A 104 19.86 -25.07 16.96
CA PRO A 104 19.62 -23.63 17.08
C PRO A 104 20.79 -22.79 16.53
N GLY A 105 22.01 -23.32 16.56
CA GLY A 105 23.18 -22.65 15.97
C GLY A 105 23.08 -22.53 14.44
N ILE A 106 22.67 -23.59 13.75
CA ILE A 106 22.42 -23.56 12.31
C ILE A 106 21.24 -22.64 11.98
N LEU A 107 20.13 -22.75 12.74
CA LEU A 107 18.98 -21.86 12.54
C LEU A 107 19.35 -20.38 12.70
N ALA A 108 20.17 -20.06 13.70
CA ALA A 108 20.63 -18.69 13.90
C ALA A 108 21.55 -18.22 12.75
N ALA A 109 22.46 -19.08 12.28
CA ALA A 109 23.40 -18.73 11.22
C ALA A 109 22.73 -18.57 9.84
N GLU A 110 21.75 -19.44 9.55
CA GLU A 110 21.07 -19.47 8.24
C GLU A 110 19.95 -18.43 8.12
N ASN A 111 19.42 -17.95 9.26
CA ASN A 111 18.27 -17.02 9.24
C ASN A 111 18.58 -15.66 9.88
N TRP A 112 19.83 -15.39 10.21
CA TRP A 112 20.19 -14.12 10.88
C TRP A 112 19.90 -12.90 10.01
N ASP A 113 20.30 -12.95 8.75
CA ASP A 113 20.11 -11.90 7.75
C ASP A 113 18.65 -11.63 7.48
N ASP A 114 17.83 -12.69 7.36
CA ASP A 114 16.38 -12.56 7.16
C ASP A 114 15.65 -11.95 8.37
N HIS A 115 16.22 -12.06 9.57
CA HIS A 115 15.61 -11.55 10.82
C HIS A 115 16.29 -10.28 11.33
N ASP A 116 17.41 -9.87 10.78
CA ASP A 116 18.07 -8.63 11.15
C ASP A 116 17.21 -7.43 10.69
N ARG A 117 16.73 -6.69 11.66
CA ARG A 117 15.94 -5.47 11.46
C ARG A 117 16.71 -4.22 11.87
N SER A 118 18.02 -4.37 12.13
CA SER A 118 18.90 -3.24 12.36
C SER A 118 18.93 -2.32 11.14
N HIS A 119 19.00 -1.03 11.36
CA HIS A 119 18.99 0.01 10.32
C HIS A 119 17.69 0.14 9.49
N ARG A 120 16.67 -0.68 9.75
CA ARG A 120 15.39 -0.63 9.07
C ARG A 120 14.47 0.39 9.74
N THR A 121 14.30 1.57 9.12
CA THR A 121 13.47 2.67 9.66
C THR A 121 12.20 2.93 8.85
N MET A 122 11.88 2.09 7.86
CA MET A 122 10.82 2.34 6.88
C MET A 122 9.46 2.64 7.47
N ALA A 123 8.98 1.87 8.45
CA ALA A 123 7.67 2.10 9.06
C ALA A 123 7.60 3.46 9.77
N ARG A 124 8.67 3.83 10.50
CA ARG A 124 8.79 5.14 11.15
C ARG A 124 8.81 6.27 10.13
N ASP A 125 9.62 6.12 9.08
CA ASP A 125 9.83 7.15 8.06
C ASP A 125 8.57 7.36 7.21
N ILE A 126 7.79 6.31 6.93
CA ILE A 126 6.50 6.44 6.25
C ILE A 126 5.51 7.23 7.10
N GLY A 127 5.40 6.93 8.40
CA GLY A 127 4.56 7.69 9.32
C GLY A 127 5.01 9.17 9.39
N TRP A 128 6.32 9.41 9.42
CA TRP A 128 6.90 10.74 9.31
C TRP A 128 6.45 11.45 8.03
N ASN A 129 6.59 10.80 6.88
CA ASN A 129 6.27 11.40 5.57
C ASN A 129 4.78 11.73 5.46
N TYR A 130 3.89 10.83 5.91
CA TYR A 130 2.46 11.12 5.96
C TYR A 130 2.16 12.37 6.80
N LEU A 131 2.72 12.48 8.00
CA LEU A 131 2.49 13.64 8.88
C LEU A 131 3.07 14.91 8.28
N GLN A 132 4.27 14.87 7.70
CA GLN A 132 4.92 16.04 7.09
C GLN A 132 4.25 16.50 5.78
N SER A 133 3.51 15.61 5.10
CA SER A 133 2.74 15.97 3.91
C SER A 133 1.44 16.72 4.23
N THR A 134 1.11 16.89 5.51
CA THR A 134 -0.14 17.52 5.94
C THR A 134 0.05 18.97 6.40
N LEU A 135 -0.98 19.77 6.19
CA LEU A 135 -1.02 21.13 6.71
C LEU A 135 -1.17 21.14 8.24
N PRO A 136 -0.82 22.27 8.90
CA PRO A 136 -1.03 22.41 10.35
C PRO A 136 -2.47 22.17 10.78
N ASN A 137 -2.65 21.53 11.96
CA ASN A 137 -3.94 21.21 12.56
C ASN A 137 -4.88 20.33 11.68
N ALA A 138 -4.33 19.64 10.69
CA ALA A 138 -5.13 18.83 9.77
C ALA A 138 -5.86 17.67 10.47
N ILE A 139 -6.91 17.17 9.81
CA ILE A 139 -7.49 15.86 10.05
C ILE A 139 -6.96 14.94 8.95
N VAL A 140 -6.31 13.83 9.31
CA VAL A 140 -5.81 12.84 8.36
C VAL A 140 -6.68 11.60 8.42
N LEU A 141 -7.36 11.32 7.33
CA LEU A 141 -8.13 10.09 7.16
C LEU A 141 -7.24 9.04 6.51
N ASN A 142 -7.00 7.97 7.25
CA ASN A 142 -6.24 6.83 6.78
C ASN A 142 -7.09 5.54 6.82
N TYR A 143 -6.54 4.43 6.31
CA TYR A 143 -7.29 3.18 6.21
C TYR A 143 -6.39 1.99 6.56
N GLY A 144 -6.81 1.25 7.60
CA GLY A 144 -6.13 0.03 8.04
C GLY A 144 -4.90 0.28 8.91
N ASP A 145 -4.34 -0.81 9.42
CA ASP A 145 -3.29 -0.82 10.44
C ASP A 145 -1.95 -0.31 9.89
N ASN A 146 -1.65 -0.62 8.63
CA ASN A 146 -0.36 -0.33 8.01
C ASN A 146 -0.06 1.17 7.90
N ASP A 147 -1.09 1.99 7.72
CA ASP A 147 -0.96 3.44 7.74
C ASP A 147 -1.02 3.98 9.18
N THR A 148 -1.95 3.43 9.99
CA THR A 148 -2.29 3.97 11.31
C THR A 148 -1.16 3.83 12.32
N PHE A 149 -0.57 2.64 12.45
CA PHE A 149 0.45 2.41 13.48
C PHE A 149 1.73 3.21 13.26
N PRO A 150 2.25 3.37 12.04
CA PRO A 150 3.34 4.31 11.78
C PRO A 150 3.03 5.75 12.14
N LEU A 151 1.80 6.22 11.90
CA LEU A 151 1.36 7.57 12.27
C LEU A 151 1.32 7.73 13.78
N TRP A 152 0.67 6.81 14.49
CA TRP A 152 0.61 6.83 15.95
C TRP A 152 1.99 6.69 16.60
N PHE A 153 2.86 5.83 16.07
CA PHE A 153 4.24 5.73 16.57
C PHE A 153 4.97 7.08 16.51
N ASN A 154 4.88 7.77 15.38
CA ASN A 154 5.52 9.07 15.24
C ASN A 154 4.91 10.13 16.19
N GLN A 155 3.60 10.08 16.44
CA GLN A 155 2.94 11.05 17.33
C GLN A 155 3.18 10.74 18.81
N GLU A 156 3.05 9.47 19.22
CA GLU A 156 3.07 9.09 20.64
C GLU A 156 4.47 8.79 21.18
N VAL A 157 5.44 8.47 20.29
CA VAL A 157 6.81 8.12 20.71
C VAL A 157 7.81 9.21 20.33
N ASP A 158 7.64 9.80 19.15
CA ASP A 158 8.59 10.78 18.61
C ASP A 158 8.07 12.23 18.73
N ASP A 159 6.89 12.47 19.28
CA ASP A 159 6.22 13.77 19.43
C ASP A 159 6.11 14.57 18.11
N VAL A 160 5.93 13.86 16.99
CA VAL A 160 5.90 14.44 15.65
C VAL A 160 4.48 14.83 15.28
N ARG A 161 4.26 16.12 14.97
CA ARG A 161 2.99 16.63 14.46
C ARG A 161 1.79 16.22 15.33
N THR A 162 1.90 16.41 16.63
CA THR A 162 0.83 16.18 17.62
C THR A 162 -0.39 17.08 17.42
N ASP A 163 -0.25 18.12 16.59
CA ASP A 163 -1.32 19.01 16.12
C ASP A 163 -2.30 18.33 15.13
N VAL A 164 -1.87 17.23 14.48
CA VAL A 164 -2.63 16.53 13.44
C VAL A 164 -3.52 15.45 14.07
N ARG A 165 -4.82 15.45 13.74
CA ARG A 165 -5.73 14.40 14.17
C ARG A 165 -5.74 13.24 13.20
N VAL A 166 -5.13 12.13 13.57
CA VAL A 166 -5.17 10.88 12.78
C VAL A 166 -6.49 10.16 13.03
N MET A 167 -7.20 9.78 11.97
CA MET A 167 -8.48 9.11 12.03
C MET A 167 -8.50 7.92 11.04
N ASN A 168 -8.52 6.71 11.60
CA ASN A 168 -8.63 5.49 10.81
C ASN A 168 -10.09 5.25 10.39
N THR A 169 -10.35 5.35 9.10
CA THR A 169 -11.72 5.19 8.56
C THR A 169 -12.26 3.78 8.71
N SER A 170 -11.40 2.74 8.75
CA SER A 170 -11.88 1.36 8.98
C SER A 170 -12.40 1.15 10.41
N TYR A 171 -11.96 1.95 11.39
CA TYR A 171 -12.44 1.87 12.78
C TYR A 171 -13.73 2.68 13.02
N LEU A 172 -14.13 3.56 12.10
CA LEU A 172 -15.38 4.32 12.20
C LEU A 172 -16.64 3.44 12.12
N GLY A 173 -16.53 2.15 11.81
CA GLY A 173 -17.59 1.18 12.00
C GLY A 173 -17.94 0.94 13.48
N GLY A 174 -17.00 1.19 14.41
CA GLY A 174 -17.17 1.02 15.85
C GLY A 174 -17.56 2.33 16.56
N GLU A 175 -18.63 2.26 17.38
CA GLU A 175 -19.09 3.42 18.16
C GLU A 175 -18.05 3.96 19.13
N TRP A 176 -17.24 3.07 19.73
CA TRP A 176 -16.17 3.45 20.66
C TRP A 176 -15.15 4.38 20.00
N TYR A 177 -14.80 4.12 18.73
CA TYR A 177 -13.84 4.93 18.02
C TYR A 177 -14.41 6.29 17.59
N ILE A 178 -15.68 6.31 17.20
CA ILE A 178 -16.40 7.57 16.93
C ILE A 178 -16.44 8.45 18.19
N ASP A 179 -16.74 7.84 19.35
CA ASP A 179 -16.73 8.54 20.66
C ASP A 179 -15.34 9.09 21.00
N GLU A 180 -14.27 8.31 20.73
CA GLU A 180 -12.88 8.73 20.92
C GLU A 180 -12.52 9.90 19.98
N MET A 181 -12.94 9.88 18.71
CA MET A 181 -12.68 10.97 17.77
C MET A 181 -13.34 12.30 18.20
N LYS A 182 -14.39 12.27 19.01
CA LYS A 182 -15.03 13.45 19.59
C LYS A 182 -14.28 14.05 20.77
N THR A 183 -13.18 13.43 21.18
CA THR A 183 -12.32 13.93 22.27
C THR A 183 -11.02 14.51 21.72
N ARG A 184 -10.37 15.36 22.52
CA ARG A 184 -9.03 15.88 22.19
C ARG A 184 -7.98 14.78 22.33
N ALA A 185 -7.03 14.74 21.41
CA ALA A 185 -5.84 13.88 21.50
C ALA A 185 -4.59 14.74 21.26
N ASN A 186 -3.65 14.68 22.19
CA ASN A 186 -2.45 15.51 22.19
C ASN A 186 -2.80 17.00 21.99
N ASP A 187 -2.19 17.68 21.01
CA ASP A 187 -2.51 19.05 20.65
C ASP A 187 -3.67 19.16 19.66
N ALA A 188 -4.08 18.03 19.05
CA ALA A 188 -5.11 18.02 18.04
C ALA A 188 -6.52 18.19 18.63
N ALA A 189 -7.28 19.10 18.05
CA ALA A 189 -8.69 19.31 18.41
C ALA A 189 -9.55 18.09 18.03
N PRO A 190 -10.70 17.87 18.72
CA PRO A 190 -11.66 16.86 18.35
C PRO A 190 -12.07 16.92 16.87
N VAL A 191 -12.45 15.77 16.30
CA VAL A 191 -13.11 15.73 15.01
C VAL A 191 -14.53 16.30 15.17
N PRO A 192 -14.98 17.24 14.32
CA PRO A 192 -16.25 17.94 14.50
C PRO A 192 -17.46 17.10 14.06
N PHE A 193 -17.58 15.88 14.60
CA PHE A 193 -18.75 15.04 14.43
C PHE A 193 -19.95 15.58 15.20
N THR A 194 -21.10 15.66 14.55
CA THR A 194 -22.34 16.19 15.12
C THR A 194 -23.46 15.16 15.24
N LEU A 195 -23.30 13.99 14.62
CA LEU A 195 -24.26 12.91 14.80
C LEU A 195 -24.38 12.52 16.28
N PRO A 196 -25.61 12.46 16.84
CA PRO A 196 -25.83 11.98 18.20
C PRO A 196 -25.55 10.47 18.27
N ARG A 197 -25.17 10.00 19.46
CA ARG A 197 -24.81 8.59 19.67
C ARG A 197 -25.92 7.61 19.27
N SER A 198 -27.18 8.01 19.40
CA SER A 198 -28.36 7.22 18.96
C SER A 198 -28.40 6.93 17.45
N LYS A 199 -27.61 7.64 16.64
CA LYS A 199 -27.57 7.47 15.18
C LYS A 199 -26.40 6.62 14.69
N TYR A 200 -25.46 6.22 15.55
CA TYR A 200 -24.33 5.39 15.15
C TYR A 200 -24.01 4.23 16.11
N ALA A 201 -24.43 4.30 17.39
CA ALA A 201 -24.15 3.23 18.34
C ALA A 201 -25.11 2.06 18.13
N PHE A 202 -24.56 0.92 17.69
CA PHE A 202 -25.28 -0.33 17.40
C PHE A 202 -26.39 -0.21 16.34
N VAL A 203 -26.39 0.87 15.57
CA VAL A 203 -27.37 1.14 14.51
C VAL A 203 -26.67 1.73 13.28
N ASN A 204 -27.35 1.72 12.15
CA ASN A 204 -26.91 2.36 10.91
C ASN A 204 -25.51 1.89 10.44
N ASP A 205 -25.21 0.59 10.60
CA ASP A 205 -23.99 0.01 10.03
C ASP A 205 -23.97 0.13 8.50
N MET A 206 -25.18 0.08 7.91
CA MET A 206 -25.44 0.31 6.49
C MET A 206 -26.58 1.32 6.34
N VAL A 207 -26.32 2.39 5.60
CA VAL A 207 -27.28 3.48 5.35
C VAL A 207 -27.71 3.50 3.90
N ARG A 208 -28.99 3.41 3.64
CA ARG A 208 -29.54 3.50 2.28
C ARG A 208 -29.54 4.95 1.79
N VAL A 209 -29.22 5.11 0.51
CA VAL A 209 -29.40 6.38 -0.22
C VAL A 209 -30.67 6.23 -1.05
N ILE A 210 -31.70 6.99 -0.70
CA ILE A 210 -33.03 6.97 -1.38
C ILE A 210 -33.31 8.36 -1.92
N PRO A 211 -32.93 8.66 -3.16
CA PRO A 211 -33.10 9.99 -3.71
C PRO A 211 -34.58 10.40 -3.75
N LYS A 212 -34.91 11.50 -3.10
CA LYS A 212 -36.24 12.12 -3.14
C LYS A 212 -36.30 13.27 -4.15
N VAL A 213 -35.11 13.76 -4.52
CA VAL A 213 -34.93 14.85 -5.48
C VAL A 213 -33.71 14.54 -6.37
N GLU A 214 -33.79 14.98 -7.62
CA GLU A 214 -32.68 14.78 -8.58
C GLU A 214 -31.59 15.87 -8.47
N ARG A 215 -32.00 17.07 -7.96
CA ARG A 215 -31.03 18.17 -7.76
C ARG A 215 -30.05 17.88 -6.63
N PRO A 216 -28.85 18.46 -6.64
CA PRO A 216 -27.97 18.42 -5.48
C PRO A 216 -28.66 19.03 -4.24
N VAL A 217 -28.45 18.40 -3.08
CA VAL A 217 -28.97 18.88 -1.77
C VAL A 217 -27.79 19.38 -0.96
N ASP A 218 -27.95 20.49 -0.26
CA ASP A 218 -26.93 20.96 0.68
C ASP A 218 -26.60 19.85 1.68
N ILE A 219 -25.31 19.58 1.89
CA ILE A 219 -24.85 18.48 2.73
C ILE A 219 -25.36 18.62 4.18
N ARG A 220 -25.53 19.85 4.68
CA ARG A 220 -26.07 20.12 6.02
C ARG A 220 -27.55 19.78 6.08
N GLU A 221 -28.33 20.18 5.07
CA GLU A 221 -29.74 19.81 4.97
C GLU A 221 -29.93 18.30 4.92
N ALA A 222 -29.12 17.58 4.16
CA ALA A 222 -29.17 16.14 4.08
C ALA A 222 -28.86 15.46 5.43
N MET A 223 -27.87 15.99 6.17
CA MET A 223 -27.52 15.49 7.49
C MET A 223 -28.53 15.87 8.56
N ASP A 224 -29.16 17.02 8.48
CA ASP A 224 -30.29 17.42 9.36
C ASP A 224 -31.50 16.51 9.15
N PHE A 225 -31.79 16.16 7.89
CA PHE A 225 -32.81 15.16 7.57
C PHE A 225 -32.48 13.80 8.22
N PHE A 226 -31.22 13.34 8.11
CA PHE A 226 -30.77 12.06 8.70
C PHE A 226 -30.85 12.06 10.24
N ARG A 227 -30.49 13.19 10.90
CA ARG A 227 -30.56 13.36 12.35
C ARG A 227 -31.99 13.40 12.88
N SER A 228 -32.96 13.79 12.07
CA SER A 228 -34.36 14.01 12.46
C SER A 228 -35.00 12.72 12.99
N GLU A 229 -35.80 12.85 14.04
CA GLU A 229 -36.66 11.78 14.57
C GLU A 229 -38.12 11.85 14.03
N ASP A 230 -38.39 12.76 13.12
CA ASP A 230 -39.69 12.85 12.46
C ASP A 230 -39.95 11.56 11.65
N PRO A 231 -41.09 10.86 11.86
CA PRO A 231 -41.43 9.65 11.09
C PRO A 231 -41.40 9.84 9.57
N ARG A 232 -41.59 11.06 9.08
CA ARG A 232 -41.54 11.40 7.63
C ARG A 232 -40.12 11.31 7.06
N THR A 233 -39.10 11.33 7.93
CA THR A 233 -37.67 11.18 7.55
C THR A 233 -37.19 9.74 7.67
N LYS A 234 -38.08 8.79 7.90
CA LYS A 234 -37.78 7.36 8.08
C LYS A 234 -38.39 6.53 6.96
N VAL A 235 -37.86 5.34 6.74
CA VAL A 235 -38.43 4.32 5.87
C VAL A 235 -38.97 3.19 6.74
N PRO A 236 -40.27 2.86 6.64
CA PRO A 236 -40.82 1.71 7.36
C PRO A 236 -40.32 0.40 6.73
N LEU A 237 -40.00 -0.55 7.58
CA LEU A 237 -39.69 -1.93 7.18
C LEU A 237 -40.91 -2.83 7.36
N VAL A 238 -40.83 -4.04 6.78
CA VAL A 238 -41.94 -5.02 6.79
C VAL A 238 -42.29 -5.49 8.20
N ASP A 239 -41.33 -5.48 9.12
CA ASP A 239 -41.52 -5.84 10.53
C ASP A 239 -42.07 -4.71 11.41
N GLY A 240 -42.40 -3.57 10.81
CA GLY A 240 -42.96 -2.39 11.50
C GLY A 240 -41.88 -1.48 12.12
N THR A 241 -40.61 -1.81 12.04
CA THR A 241 -39.52 -0.92 12.43
C THR A 241 -39.25 0.14 11.35
N THR A 242 -38.46 1.15 11.68
CA THR A 242 -38.08 2.19 10.73
C THR A 242 -36.55 2.34 10.67
N ILE A 243 -36.05 2.73 9.50
CA ILE A 243 -34.62 3.00 9.31
C ILE A 243 -34.39 4.44 8.86
N ASP A 244 -33.24 4.99 9.22
CA ASP A 244 -32.70 6.23 8.69
C ASP A 244 -32.20 6.03 7.25
N TYR A 245 -32.23 7.09 6.44
CA TYR A 245 -31.68 7.08 5.09
C TYR A 245 -31.24 8.48 4.65
N LEU A 246 -30.35 8.54 3.64
CA LEU A 246 -29.97 9.81 3.01
C LEU A 246 -30.93 10.13 1.85
N PRO A 247 -31.48 11.37 1.79
CA PRO A 247 -32.53 11.72 0.83
C PRO A 247 -32.03 12.12 -0.56
N ALA A 248 -30.72 12.15 -0.79
CA ALA A 248 -30.11 12.58 -2.05
C ALA A 248 -28.86 11.78 -2.41
N GLN A 249 -28.68 11.54 -3.70
CA GLN A 249 -27.48 10.92 -4.25
C GLN A 249 -26.36 11.92 -4.53
N ARG A 250 -26.72 13.21 -4.73
CA ARG A 250 -25.77 14.30 -4.93
C ARG A 250 -25.86 15.28 -3.78
N LEU A 251 -24.74 15.49 -3.08
CA LEU A 251 -24.65 16.46 -2.00
C LEU A 251 -23.79 17.63 -2.42
N ALA A 252 -24.17 18.83 -1.99
CA ALA A 252 -23.47 20.07 -2.27
C ALA A 252 -22.78 20.55 -0.98
N LEU A 253 -21.46 20.67 -1.02
CA LEU A 253 -20.63 21.23 0.04
C LEU A 253 -20.22 22.66 -0.36
N PRO A 254 -20.80 23.71 0.24
CA PRO A 254 -20.42 25.09 -0.04
C PRO A 254 -18.97 25.38 0.29
N VAL A 255 -18.32 26.20 -0.53
CA VAL A 255 -16.93 26.59 -0.33
C VAL A 255 -16.84 28.00 0.25
N ASN A 256 -16.10 28.10 1.37
CA ASN A 256 -15.67 29.40 1.89
C ASN A 256 -14.24 29.66 1.44
N LYS A 257 -14.06 30.41 0.34
CA LYS A 257 -12.77 30.68 -0.30
C LYS A 257 -11.80 31.37 0.65
N ASP A 258 -12.27 32.32 1.45
CA ASP A 258 -11.41 33.07 2.37
C ASP A 258 -10.90 32.18 3.49
N ASN A 259 -11.73 31.32 4.05
CA ASN A 259 -11.29 30.34 5.04
C ASN A 259 -10.28 29.35 4.47
N ALA A 260 -10.53 28.85 3.25
CA ALA A 260 -9.64 27.90 2.59
C ALA A 260 -8.24 28.48 2.35
N ILE A 261 -8.17 29.74 1.98
CA ILE A 261 -6.90 30.47 1.81
C ILE A 261 -6.24 30.74 3.16
N ALA A 262 -6.99 31.25 4.14
CA ALA A 262 -6.47 31.53 5.47
C ALA A 262 -5.92 30.28 6.17
N ALA A 263 -6.51 29.10 5.90
CA ALA A 263 -6.05 27.81 6.40
C ALA A 263 -4.90 27.20 5.57
N GLY A 264 -4.46 27.83 4.48
CA GLY A 264 -3.44 27.32 3.57
C GLY A 264 -3.89 26.12 2.72
N ILE A 265 -5.20 25.82 2.70
CA ILE A 265 -5.75 24.74 1.87
C ILE A 265 -5.54 25.03 0.39
N VAL A 266 -5.63 26.30 0.00
CA VAL A 266 -5.35 26.81 -1.35
C VAL A 266 -4.49 28.07 -1.20
N LYS A 267 -3.55 28.28 -2.11
CA LYS A 267 -2.77 29.54 -2.19
C LYS A 267 -3.64 30.68 -2.71
N GLU A 268 -3.33 31.92 -2.32
CA GLU A 268 -4.05 33.10 -2.82
C GLU A 268 -4.00 33.22 -4.36
N GLU A 269 -2.89 32.83 -4.98
CA GLU A 269 -2.70 32.86 -6.42
C GLU A 269 -3.63 31.91 -7.19
N ASP A 270 -4.13 30.85 -6.53
CA ASP A 270 -5.06 29.85 -7.09
C ASP A 270 -6.54 30.21 -6.79
N ARG A 271 -6.83 31.38 -6.22
CA ARG A 271 -8.21 31.80 -5.84
C ARG A 271 -9.20 31.67 -6.98
N ASP A 272 -8.81 32.06 -8.18
CA ASP A 272 -9.68 32.05 -9.37
C ASP A 272 -9.98 30.64 -9.89
N LEU A 273 -9.18 29.64 -9.49
CA LEU A 273 -9.42 28.22 -9.82
C LEU A 273 -10.45 27.57 -8.88
N MET A 274 -10.76 28.23 -7.75
CA MET A 274 -11.65 27.67 -6.75
C MET A 274 -13.11 27.70 -7.21
N VAL A 275 -13.80 26.55 -7.09
CA VAL A 275 -15.25 26.46 -7.28
C VAL A 275 -15.99 27.03 -6.06
N ASP A 276 -17.26 27.40 -6.25
CA ASP A 276 -18.12 27.87 -5.15
C ASP A 276 -18.78 26.71 -4.39
N THR A 277 -18.77 25.52 -4.98
CA THR A 277 -19.41 24.31 -4.40
C THR A 277 -18.66 23.06 -4.84
N VAL A 278 -18.30 22.22 -3.88
CA VAL A 278 -17.79 20.87 -4.11
C VAL A 278 -18.99 19.90 -4.10
N TYR A 279 -19.07 19.03 -5.09
CA TYR A 279 -20.16 18.06 -5.20
C TYR A 279 -19.70 16.66 -4.83
N LEU A 280 -20.38 16.05 -3.86
CA LEU A 280 -20.27 14.64 -3.59
C LEU A 280 -21.27 13.90 -4.49
N ASN A 281 -20.80 12.88 -5.19
CA ASN A 281 -21.63 12.01 -6.01
C ASN A 281 -21.57 10.60 -5.43
N LEU A 282 -22.55 10.24 -4.61
CA LEU A 282 -22.60 8.94 -3.94
C LEU A 282 -22.80 7.85 -4.99
N ARG A 283 -21.77 7.07 -5.25
CA ARG A 283 -21.78 6.09 -6.34
C ARG A 283 -22.60 4.85 -6.03
N ARG A 284 -22.80 4.55 -4.73
CA ARG A 284 -23.55 3.39 -4.24
C ARG A 284 -24.90 3.80 -3.70
N GLY A 285 -25.89 2.94 -3.86
CA GLY A 285 -27.21 3.10 -3.22
C GLY A 285 -27.22 2.79 -1.72
N VAL A 286 -26.08 2.37 -1.18
CA VAL A 286 -25.90 2.05 0.24
C VAL A 286 -24.50 2.52 0.64
N LEU A 287 -24.40 3.19 1.78
CA LEU A 287 -23.17 3.63 2.42
C LEU A 287 -22.91 2.80 3.66
N ASP A 288 -21.65 2.56 3.99
CA ASP A 288 -21.29 2.05 5.30
C ASP A 288 -21.24 3.18 6.35
N LYS A 289 -21.13 2.80 7.62
CA LYS A 289 -21.05 3.76 8.74
C LYS A 289 -19.86 4.71 8.61
N SER A 290 -18.72 4.24 8.11
CA SER A 290 -17.51 5.06 7.92
C SER A 290 -17.78 6.18 6.90
N GLU A 291 -18.41 5.85 5.79
CA GLU A 291 -18.81 6.81 4.75
C GLU A 291 -19.81 7.84 5.30
N LEU A 292 -20.79 7.39 6.11
CA LEU A 292 -21.73 8.29 6.79
C LEU A 292 -20.99 9.26 7.73
N MET A 293 -20.03 8.77 8.52
CA MET A 293 -19.26 9.62 9.44
C MET A 293 -18.38 10.62 8.69
N VAL A 294 -17.82 10.25 7.54
CA VAL A 294 -17.10 11.22 6.69
C VAL A 294 -18.06 12.28 6.12
N ILE A 295 -19.29 11.92 5.75
CA ILE A 295 -20.31 12.91 5.33
C ILE A 295 -20.69 13.82 6.51
N ASP A 296 -20.82 13.30 7.75
CA ASP A 296 -21.05 14.12 8.94
C ASP A 296 -19.89 15.10 9.19
N LEU A 297 -18.64 14.65 9.08
CA LEU A 297 -17.47 15.51 9.15
C LEU A 297 -17.54 16.64 8.11
N LEU A 298 -17.82 16.30 6.85
CA LEU A 298 -17.90 17.28 5.76
C LEU A 298 -19.09 18.23 5.90
N SER A 299 -20.20 17.80 6.52
CA SER A 299 -21.33 18.68 6.79
C SER A 299 -21.00 19.81 7.78
N ASN A 300 -19.95 19.64 8.59
CA ASN A 300 -19.44 20.63 9.54
C ASN A 300 -18.12 21.29 9.06
N PHE A 301 -17.73 21.01 7.83
CA PHE A 301 -16.51 21.54 7.24
C PHE A 301 -16.73 22.95 6.70
N ASP A 302 -16.05 23.90 7.32
CA ASP A 302 -16.13 25.31 6.96
C ASP A 302 -14.83 25.83 6.28
N TRP A 303 -13.97 24.88 5.82
CA TRP A 303 -12.69 25.12 5.17
C TRP A 303 -11.63 25.78 6.06
N LYS A 304 -11.78 25.75 7.39
CA LYS A 304 -10.79 26.28 8.34
C LYS A 304 -9.76 25.26 8.79
N ARG A 305 -10.11 23.99 8.77
CA ARG A 305 -9.25 22.91 9.23
C ARG A 305 -8.98 21.94 8.08
N PRO A 306 -7.72 21.82 7.59
CA PRO A 306 -7.42 20.99 6.43
C PRO A 306 -7.81 19.53 6.64
N ILE A 307 -8.27 18.88 5.57
CA ILE A 307 -8.57 17.44 5.54
C ILE A 307 -7.64 16.79 4.52
N HIS A 308 -6.91 15.75 4.96
CA HIS A 308 -6.01 14.96 4.16
C HIS A 308 -6.42 13.48 4.20
N PHE A 309 -6.07 12.75 3.16
CA PHE A 309 -6.33 11.31 3.02
C PHE A 309 -5.03 10.59 2.63
N THR A 310 -4.76 9.46 3.25
CA THR A 310 -3.65 8.58 2.82
C THR A 310 -4.08 7.66 1.68
N GLN A 311 -5.39 7.37 1.59
CA GLN A 311 -6.00 6.46 0.63
C GLN A 311 -7.19 7.12 -0.06
N VAL A 312 -7.36 6.85 -1.36
CA VAL A 312 -8.45 7.45 -2.16
C VAL A 312 -9.74 6.61 -2.18
N TYR A 313 -9.75 5.42 -1.60
CA TYR A 313 -10.85 4.46 -1.71
C TYR A 313 -12.20 5.05 -1.24
N ILE A 314 -12.26 5.63 -0.05
CA ILE A 314 -13.49 6.23 0.48
C ILE A 314 -13.93 7.44 -0.36
N LEU A 315 -12.97 8.17 -0.91
CA LEU A 315 -13.23 9.33 -1.77
C LEU A 315 -13.85 8.95 -3.11
N GLN A 316 -13.45 7.79 -3.67
CA GLN A 316 -14.04 7.26 -4.90
C GLN A 316 -15.53 6.97 -4.73
N ASN A 317 -15.93 6.39 -3.58
CA ASN A 317 -17.32 6.07 -3.28
C ASN A 317 -18.16 7.33 -3.07
N LEU A 318 -17.56 8.37 -2.46
CA LEU A 318 -18.22 9.67 -2.23
C LEU A 318 -18.14 10.60 -3.45
N GLY A 319 -17.39 10.24 -4.50
CA GLY A 319 -17.23 11.04 -5.71
C GLY A 319 -16.41 12.31 -5.51
N LEU A 320 -15.40 12.29 -4.62
CA LEU A 320 -14.57 13.45 -4.26
C LEU A 320 -13.17 13.44 -4.90
N THR A 321 -12.85 12.43 -5.70
CA THR A 321 -11.51 12.29 -6.30
C THR A 321 -11.10 13.44 -7.21
N ASP A 322 -12.07 14.17 -7.75
CA ASP A 322 -11.83 15.31 -8.63
C ASP A 322 -11.48 16.61 -7.87
N TYR A 323 -11.46 16.58 -6.53
CA TYR A 323 -11.20 17.73 -5.68
C TYR A 323 -9.98 17.50 -4.77
N LEU A 324 -8.93 16.91 -5.30
CA LEU A 324 -7.75 16.54 -4.55
C LEU A 324 -6.49 17.24 -5.05
N GLN A 325 -5.58 17.53 -4.11
CA GLN A 325 -4.18 17.84 -4.39
C GLN A 325 -3.29 16.79 -3.76
N PHE A 326 -2.33 16.27 -4.52
CA PHE A 326 -1.36 15.28 -4.06
C PHE A 326 -0.12 15.99 -3.53
N ASP A 327 0.15 15.81 -2.23
CA ASP A 327 1.28 16.41 -1.52
C ASP A 327 2.37 15.37 -1.19
N GLY A 328 2.56 14.39 -2.08
CA GLY A 328 3.61 13.37 -2.04
C GLY A 328 3.25 12.07 -1.32
N TYR A 329 2.70 12.12 -0.11
CA TYR A 329 2.21 10.95 0.63
C TYR A 329 0.73 11.05 1.00
N SER A 330 0.15 12.25 0.97
CA SER A 330 -1.27 12.44 1.25
C SER A 330 -1.97 13.21 0.14
N TYR A 331 -3.28 13.03 0.08
CA TYR A 331 -4.19 13.77 -0.78
C TYR A 331 -4.94 14.80 0.06
N ARG A 332 -4.78 16.07 -0.22
CA ARG A 332 -5.50 17.15 0.43
C ARG A 332 -6.80 17.44 -0.29
N LEU A 333 -7.90 17.57 0.45
CA LEU A 333 -9.17 18.06 -0.10
C LEU A 333 -9.05 19.55 -0.44
N VAL A 334 -9.20 19.89 -1.70
CA VAL A 334 -9.13 21.27 -2.20
C VAL A 334 -10.37 21.62 -3.03
N PRO A 335 -10.91 22.84 -2.96
CA PRO A 335 -12.06 23.23 -3.76
C PRO A 335 -11.67 23.66 -5.19
N ILE A 336 -10.79 22.88 -5.82
CA ILE A 336 -10.34 23.09 -7.20
C ILE A 336 -10.69 21.83 -7.98
N LEU A 337 -11.48 21.99 -9.03
CA LEU A 337 -11.92 20.85 -9.85
C LEU A 337 -10.78 20.39 -10.74
N THR A 338 -10.34 19.16 -10.55
CA THR A 338 -9.32 18.47 -11.35
C THR A 338 -9.86 17.11 -11.75
N PRO A 339 -10.60 17.02 -12.84
CA PRO A 339 -11.21 15.76 -13.29
C PRO A 339 -10.14 14.70 -13.57
N TYR A 340 -10.44 13.46 -13.17
CA TYR A 340 -9.57 12.33 -13.46
C TYR A 340 -9.44 12.12 -14.98
N ASP A 341 -8.23 12.22 -15.50
CA ASP A 341 -7.92 11.86 -16.90
C ASP A 341 -7.40 10.43 -16.95
N ARG A 342 -8.15 9.55 -17.62
CA ARG A 342 -7.77 8.14 -17.81
C ARG A 342 -6.46 7.93 -18.57
N ARG A 343 -6.07 8.90 -19.39
CA ARG A 343 -4.82 8.84 -20.16
C ARG A 343 -3.60 9.03 -19.27
N VAL A 344 -3.77 9.85 -18.23
CA VAL A 344 -2.71 10.14 -17.24
C VAL A 344 -2.66 9.07 -16.15
N GLY A 345 -3.84 8.52 -15.78
CA GLY A 345 -3.94 7.55 -14.69
C GLY A 345 -3.74 8.12 -13.28
N GLU A 346 -3.50 9.44 -13.17
CA GLU A 346 -3.16 10.10 -11.91
C GLU A 346 -4.38 10.77 -11.27
N ILE A 347 -4.49 10.67 -9.94
CA ILE A 347 -5.53 11.35 -9.15
C ILE A 347 -4.95 12.60 -8.49
N GLY A 348 -5.69 13.71 -8.56
CA GLY A 348 -5.37 14.95 -7.89
C GLY A 348 -4.34 15.81 -8.65
N ARG A 349 -4.48 17.12 -8.48
CA ARG A 349 -3.50 18.09 -8.99
C ARG A 349 -2.19 18.00 -8.21
N ILE A 350 -1.12 18.48 -8.80
CA ILE A 350 0.17 18.65 -8.13
C ILE A 350 0.56 20.12 -8.18
N ASP A 351 0.95 20.68 -7.04
CA ASP A 351 1.65 21.93 -6.95
C ASP A 351 3.16 21.64 -6.83
N PRO A 352 3.95 21.91 -7.90
CA PRO A 352 5.37 21.56 -7.90
C PRO A 352 6.18 22.29 -6.82
N ASP A 353 5.78 23.48 -6.40
CA ASP A 353 6.48 24.24 -5.37
C ASP A 353 6.17 23.77 -3.94
N VAL A 354 5.08 23.02 -3.76
CA VAL A 354 4.74 22.35 -2.51
C VAL A 354 5.45 20.99 -2.42
N ILE A 355 5.37 20.18 -3.48
CA ILE A 355 5.84 18.80 -3.45
C ILE A 355 7.38 18.71 -3.53
N TYR A 356 8.06 19.62 -4.22
CA TYR A 356 9.52 19.57 -4.40
C TYR A 356 10.31 19.57 -3.09
N PRO A 357 10.13 20.55 -2.16
CA PRO A 357 10.83 20.52 -0.90
C PRO A 357 10.45 19.34 -0.01
N LEU A 358 9.22 18.83 -0.11
CA LEU A 358 8.82 17.64 0.60
C LEU A 358 9.62 16.42 0.15
N LEU A 359 9.71 16.16 -1.16
CA LEU A 359 10.42 15.00 -1.73
C LEU A 359 11.94 15.10 -1.56
N MET A 360 12.50 16.29 -1.76
CA MET A 360 13.95 16.47 -1.81
C MET A 360 14.59 16.65 -0.43
N GLU A 361 13.91 17.35 0.50
CA GLU A 361 14.49 17.84 1.75
C GLU A 361 13.83 17.24 3.00
N THR A 362 12.50 17.03 2.98
CA THR A 362 11.73 16.70 4.19
C THR A 362 11.53 15.22 4.38
N PHE A 363 11.19 14.50 3.31
CA PHE A 363 10.82 13.08 3.39
C PHE A 363 12.01 12.16 3.61
N ARG A 364 11.75 11.06 4.31
CA ARG A 364 12.69 10.00 4.67
C ARG A 364 12.34 8.72 3.93
N TYR A 365 13.33 7.92 3.61
CA TYR A 365 13.15 6.77 2.72
C TYR A 365 13.65 5.45 3.33
N GLY A 366 13.59 5.31 4.65
CA GLY A 366 13.77 4.03 5.33
C GLY A 366 15.15 3.40 5.22
N ASN A 367 16.18 4.18 4.87
CA ASN A 367 17.52 3.71 4.56
C ASN A 367 17.57 2.67 3.42
N VAL A 368 16.55 2.61 2.54
CA VAL A 368 16.48 1.59 1.48
C VAL A 368 17.57 1.72 0.41
N SER A 369 18.35 2.78 0.41
CA SER A 369 19.58 2.89 -0.41
C SER A 369 20.76 2.08 0.16
N ASP A 370 20.70 1.68 1.44
CA ASP A 370 21.72 0.82 2.05
C ASP A 370 21.40 -0.66 1.74
N PRO A 371 22.25 -1.39 1.01
CA PRO A 371 22.01 -2.78 0.64
C PRO A 371 21.94 -3.76 1.83
N ARG A 372 22.33 -3.33 3.02
CA ARG A 372 22.21 -4.13 4.25
C ARG A 372 20.81 -4.10 4.84
N VAL A 373 19.97 -3.17 4.41
CA VAL A 373 18.59 -3.07 4.88
C VAL A 373 17.72 -4.12 4.19
N TYR A 374 17.18 -5.04 4.97
CA TYR A 374 16.24 -6.03 4.44
C TYR A 374 14.90 -5.39 4.08
N VAL A 375 14.51 -5.49 2.82
CA VAL A 375 13.25 -4.99 2.26
C VAL A 375 12.40 -6.18 1.84
N ASP A 376 11.42 -6.55 2.67
CA ASP A 376 10.50 -7.64 2.35
C ASP A 376 9.48 -7.26 1.26
N ASN A 377 8.81 -8.27 0.72
CA ASN A 377 7.82 -8.07 -0.35
C ASN A 377 6.66 -7.14 0.07
N PHE A 378 6.23 -7.21 1.34
CA PHE A 378 5.17 -6.36 1.82
C PHE A 378 5.55 -4.87 1.78
N ILE A 379 6.75 -4.53 2.25
CA ILE A 379 7.30 -3.17 2.17
C ILE A 379 7.45 -2.74 0.72
N GLN A 380 7.95 -3.61 -0.15
CA GLN A 380 8.11 -3.29 -1.56
C GLN A 380 6.79 -2.94 -2.25
N TYR A 381 5.73 -3.69 -2.00
CA TYR A 381 4.47 -3.54 -2.75
C TYR A 381 3.46 -2.60 -2.08
N ASN A 382 3.45 -2.48 -0.76
CA ASN A 382 2.37 -1.80 -0.06
C ASN A 382 2.74 -0.44 0.55
N LEU A 383 3.99 -0.24 0.96
CA LEU A 383 4.35 0.96 1.73
C LEU A 383 5.29 1.90 1.00
N MET A 384 6.26 1.40 0.24
CA MET A 384 7.27 2.25 -0.38
C MET A 384 7.32 2.19 -1.90
N ALA A 385 6.98 1.05 -2.49
CA ALA A 385 7.38 0.78 -3.86
C ALA A 385 6.59 1.58 -4.89
N SER A 386 5.27 1.58 -4.81
CA SER A 386 4.45 2.20 -5.86
C SER A 386 4.28 3.70 -5.64
N GLY A 387 3.91 4.13 -4.42
CA GLY A 387 3.57 5.53 -4.17
C GLY A 387 4.78 6.44 -4.02
N ALA A 388 5.82 5.99 -3.30
CA ALA A 388 6.95 6.87 -2.97
C ALA A 388 7.81 7.21 -4.19
N ARG A 389 8.17 6.21 -5.01
CA ARG A 389 8.94 6.45 -6.24
C ARG A 389 8.09 7.18 -7.28
N GLU A 390 6.83 6.78 -7.46
CA GLU A 390 5.89 7.44 -8.37
C GLU A 390 5.75 8.94 -8.08
N ALA A 391 5.74 9.36 -6.80
CA ALA A 391 5.63 10.76 -6.43
C ALA A 391 6.72 11.64 -7.06
N PHE A 392 7.96 11.13 -7.19
CA PHE A 392 9.04 11.84 -7.87
C PHE A 392 8.75 12.06 -9.36
N ALA A 393 8.29 11.03 -10.05
CA ALA A 393 7.96 11.14 -11.47
C ALA A 393 6.76 12.07 -11.71
N ARG A 394 5.74 12.00 -10.88
CA ARG A 394 4.57 12.89 -10.94
C ARG A 394 4.98 14.35 -10.71
N ALA A 395 5.84 14.61 -9.71
CA ALA A 395 6.37 15.95 -9.47
C ALA A 395 7.24 16.44 -10.64
N ALA A 396 8.10 15.60 -11.20
CA ALA A 396 8.91 15.93 -12.37
C ALA A 396 8.04 16.30 -13.58
N LYS A 397 7.02 15.50 -13.88
CA LYS A 397 6.04 15.81 -14.93
C LYS A 397 5.32 17.14 -14.68
N ALA A 398 4.98 17.46 -13.42
CA ALA A 398 4.34 18.74 -13.09
C ALA A 398 5.25 19.93 -13.40
N PHE A 399 6.56 19.84 -13.10
CA PHE A 399 7.52 20.86 -13.51
C PHE A 399 7.64 20.97 -15.04
N LEU A 400 7.76 19.84 -15.74
CA LEU A 400 7.85 19.84 -17.20
C LEU A 400 6.61 20.45 -17.87
N ARG A 401 5.41 20.19 -17.34
CA ARG A 401 4.15 20.81 -17.80
C ARG A 401 4.11 22.32 -17.55
N ARG A 402 4.65 22.79 -16.42
CA ARG A 402 4.71 24.22 -16.10
C ARG A 402 5.67 24.96 -17.03
N GLY A 403 6.81 24.38 -17.37
CA GLY A 403 7.77 24.90 -18.35
C GLY A 403 8.43 26.23 -17.96
N GLY A 404 8.53 26.53 -16.67
CA GLY A 404 9.22 27.71 -16.16
C GLY A 404 10.74 27.61 -16.27
N GLU A 405 11.42 28.73 -16.04
CA GLU A 405 12.88 28.78 -16.00
C GLU A 405 13.42 27.87 -14.88
N GLY A 406 14.34 26.95 -15.19
CA GLY A 406 14.90 25.98 -14.26
C GLY A 406 13.99 24.77 -13.92
N ASP A 407 12.76 24.72 -14.42
CA ASP A 407 11.83 23.63 -14.15
C ASP A 407 12.31 22.30 -14.72
N ARG A 408 12.93 22.31 -15.90
CA ARG A 408 13.55 21.11 -16.48
C ARG A 408 14.63 20.53 -15.55
N ASP A 409 15.51 21.39 -15.03
CA ASP A 409 16.60 20.93 -14.16
C ASP A 409 16.06 20.35 -12.84
N LYS A 410 15.00 20.95 -12.27
CA LYS A 410 14.31 20.42 -11.10
C LYS A 410 13.63 19.10 -11.39
N ALA A 411 13.02 18.93 -12.56
CA ALA A 411 12.41 17.68 -12.97
C ALA A 411 13.46 16.56 -13.08
N VAL A 412 14.59 16.83 -13.72
CA VAL A 412 15.69 15.86 -13.82
C VAL A 412 16.26 15.52 -12.44
N ALA A 413 16.46 16.52 -11.58
CA ALA A 413 16.93 16.30 -10.21
C ALA A 413 15.99 15.41 -9.38
N LEU A 414 14.66 15.57 -9.55
CA LEU A 414 13.66 14.70 -8.92
C LEU A 414 13.78 13.25 -9.41
N LEU A 415 13.89 13.04 -10.71
CA LEU A 415 14.00 11.70 -11.28
C LEU A 415 15.28 10.99 -10.79
N ASP A 416 16.41 11.69 -10.85
CA ASP A 416 17.68 11.15 -10.36
C ASP A 416 17.60 10.81 -8.86
N ALA A 417 17.06 11.71 -8.04
CA ALA A 417 16.91 11.50 -6.61
C ALA A 417 15.97 10.33 -6.27
N GLY A 418 14.89 10.14 -7.03
CA GLY A 418 13.95 9.04 -6.83
C GLY A 418 14.62 7.68 -7.01
N LEU A 419 15.47 7.54 -8.02
CA LEU A 419 16.22 6.30 -8.28
C LEU A 419 17.41 6.13 -7.32
N GLU A 420 18.05 7.21 -6.88
CA GLU A 420 19.15 7.17 -5.91
C GLU A 420 18.65 6.78 -4.50
N LYS A 421 17.58 7.42 -4.04
CA LYS A 421 17.00 7.18 -2.70
C LYS A 421 16.34 5.81 -2.60
N MET A 422 15.79 5.30 -3.70
CA MET A 422 15.11 4.01 -3.80
C MET A 422 15.65 3.21 -5.00
N PRO A 423 16.89 2.70 -4.92
CA PRO A 423 17.55 2.05 -6.06
C PRO A 423 16.82 0.76 -6.47
N PRO A 424 16.79 0.42 -7.78
CA PRO A 424 16.13 -0.78 -8.29
C PRO A 424 16.65 -2.10 -7.70
N ALA A 425 17.88 -2.11 -7.22
CA ALA A 425 18.47 -3.27 -6.54
C ALA A 425 17.74 -3.61 -5.22
N GLN A 426 17.14 -2.61 -4.56
CA GLN A 426 16.41 -2.76 -3.31
C GLN A 426 14.90 -2.67 -3.53
N ILE A 427 14.45 -1.72 -4.35
CA ILE A 427 13.04 -1.52 -4.69
C ILE A 427 12.83 -1.96 -6.13
N ARG A 428 12.19 -3.11 -6.31
CA ARG A 428 11.97 -3.74 -7.63
C ARG A 428 11.22 -2.82 -8.59
N TYR A 429 11.46 -3.04 -9.86
CA TYR A 429 10.68 -2.41 -10.91
C TYR A 429 9.22 -2.91 -10.88
N THR A 430 8.29 -1.97 -11.00
CA THR A 430 6.90 -2.22 -11.37
C THR A 430 6.52 -1.22 -12.46
N PHE A 431 5.48 -1.48 -13.21
CA PHE A 431 5.02 -0.54 -14.23
C PHE A 431 4.73 0.85 -13.64
N SER A 432 3.98 0.90 -12.55
CA SER A 432 3.59 2.16 -11.88
C SER A 432 4.76 2.99 -11.33
N ASN A 433 5.85 2.33 -10.91
CA ASN A 433 6.99 3.04 -10.32
C ASN A 433 8.16 3.28 -11.30
N THR A 434 8.04 2.81 -12.56
CA THR A 434 9.14 2.88 -13.56
C THR A 434 8.71 3.58 -14.84
N PHE A 435 7.56 3.22 -15.40
CA PHE A 435 7.08 3.80 -16.66
C PHE A 435 6.96 5.35 -16.61
N PRO A 436 6.41 5.96 -15.53
CA PRO A 436 6.35 7.41 -15.42
C PRO A 436 7.72 8.11 -15.42
N PHE A 437 8.78 7.43 -14.95
CA PHE A 437 10.15 7.95 -15.03
C PHE A 437 10.67 7.96 -16.46
N LEU A 438 10.39 6.90 -17.21
CA LEU A 438 10.78 6.82 -18.62
C LEU A 438 10.15 7.96 -19.43
N GLU A 439 8.85 8.16 -19.28
CA GLU A 439 8.13 9.27 -19.92
C GLU A 439 8.74 10.62 -19.55
N ALA A 440 9.02 10.83 -18.26
CA ALA A 440 9.54 12.09 -17.76
C ALA A 440 10.99 12.35 -18.20
N TYR A 441 11.87 11.33 -18.23
CA TYR A 441 13.23 11.50 -18.76
C TYR A 441 13.22 11.84 -20.26
N TYR A 442 12.43 11.15 -21.07
CA TYR A 442 12.33 11.46 -22.51
C TYR A 442 11.74 12.84 -22.74
N ALA A 443 10.70 13.21 -22.01
CA ALA A 443 10.10 14.54 -22.08
C ALA A 443 11.07 15.66 -21.63
N ALA A 444 11.96 15.36 -20.66
CA ALA A 444 13.02 16.27 -20.26
C ALA A 444 14.19 16.34 -21.26
N GLY A 445 14.22 15.48 -22.30
CA GLY A 445 15.32 15.39 -23.24
C GLY A 445 16.55 14.63 -22.70
N GLU A 446 16.41 13.89 -21.58
CA GLU A 446 17.47 13.08 -20.98
C GLU A 446 17.49 11.67 -21.59
N MET A 447 17.78 11.62 -22.89
CA MET A 447 17.65 10.39 -23.70
C MET A 447 18.51 9.24 -23.19
N GLU A 448 19.75 9.50 -22.78
CA GLU A 448 20.68 8.46 -22.30
C GLU A 448 20.20 7.85 -20.97
N LYS A 449 19.67 8.67 -20.04
CA LYS A 449 19.12 8.20 -18.78
C LYS A 449 17.84 7.39 -19.01
N GLY A 450 16.98 7.87 -19.91
CA GLY A 450 15.78 7.16 -20.32
C GLY A 450 16.11 5.79 -20.91
N ASP A 451 17.07 5.70 -21.84
CA ASP A 451 17.50 4.44 -22.45
C ASP A 451 18.09 3.47 -21.43
N ALA A 452 18.94 3.95 -20.53
CA ALA A 452 19.54 3.12 -19.50
C ALA A 452 18.46 2.50 -18.58
N LEU A 453 17.49 3.29 -18.14
CA LEU A 453 16.36 2.80 -17.32
C LEU A 453 15.46 1.86 -18.11
N LEU A 454 15.12 2.19 -19.36
CA LEU A 454 14.27 1.38 -20.22
C LEU A 454 14.88 -0.01 -20.44
N LEU A 455 16.15 -0.06 -20.84
CA LEU A 455 16.83 -1.33 -21.10
C LEU A 455 16.98 -2.19 -19.83
N SER A 456 17.25 -1.57 -18.69
CA SER A 456 17.30 -2.28 -17.40
C SER A 456 15.92 -2.85 -17.01
N TYR A 457 14.87 -2.10 -17.22
CA TYR A 457 13.51 -2.57 -16.94
C TYR A 457 13.06 -3.65 -17.95
N ALA A 458 13.34 -3.46 -19.24
CA ALA A 458 13.07 -4.46 -20.25
C ALA A 458 13.76 -5.79 -19.96
N GLU A 459 15.03 -5.77 -19.55
CA GLU A 459 15.77 -6.97 -19.19
C GLU A 459 15.13 -7.70 -17.98
N ASN A 460 14.65 -6.94 -17.01
CA ASN A 460 13.90 -7.50 -15.87
C ASN A 460 12.59 -8.17 -16.33
N LEU A 461 11.82 -7.52 -17.20
CA LEU A 461 10.58 -8.09 -17.77
C LEU A 461 10.87 -9.37 -18.58
N MET A 462 11.91 -9.36 -19.42
CA MET A 462 12.32 -10.52 -20.20
C MET A 462 12.70 -11.71 -19.30
N GLN A 463 13.42 -11.48 -18.18
CA GLN A 463 13.75 -12.53 -17.22
C GLN A 463 12.48 -13.13 -16.57
N TYR A 464 11.47 -12.31 -16.24
CA TYR A 464 10.18 -12.82 -15.75
C TYR A 464 9.44 -13.62 -16.81
N LEU A 465 9.41 -13.15 -18.06
CA LEU A 465 8.77 -13.85 -19.16
C LEU A 465 9.44 -15.19 -19.43
N ASP A 466 10.77 -15.24 -19.53
CA ASP A 466 11.53 -16.49 -19.73
C ASP A 466 11.26 -17.50 -18.61
N TYR A 467 11.15 -17.00 -17.37
CA TYR A 467 10.81 -17.84 -16.21
C TYR A 467 9.39 -18.39 -16.27
N TYR A 468 8.40 -17.55 -16.59
CA TYR A 468 6.99 -17.99 -16.64
C TYR A 468 6.70 -18.88 -17.86
N LEU A 469 7.31 -18.59 -19.01
CA LEU A 469 7.16 -19.41 -20.22
C LEU A 469 7.79 -20.80 -20.10
N ALA A 470 8.66 -21.02 -19.11
CA ALA A 470 9.22 -22.35 -18.82
C ALA A 470 8.23 -23.31 -18.12
N PHE A 471 7.08 -22.82 -17.63
CA PHE A 471 6.05 -23.67 -17.03
C PHE A 471 5.14 -24.27 -18.10
N GLU A 472 4.81 -25.56 -17.95
CA GLU A 472 3.94 -26.30 -18.85
C GLU A 472 2.69 -26.85 -18.14
N GLY A 473 1.66 -27.18 -18.92
CA GLY A 473 0.42 -27.78 -18.43
C GLY A 473 -0.29 -26.91 -17.39
N VAL A 474 -0.79 -27.51 -16.32
CA VAL A 474 -1.55 -26.80 -15.27
C VAL A 474 -0.77 -25.64 -14.66
N GLN A 475 0.54 -25.77 -14.52
CA GLN A 475 1.38 -24.68 -14.00
C GLN A 475 1.47 -23.53 -15.00
N GLY A 476 1.56 -23.83 -16.29
CA GLY A 476 1.50 -22.81 -17.35
C GLY A 476 0.16 -22.08 -17.34
N ASP A 477 -0.95 -22.80 -17.21
CA ASP A 477 -2.29 -22.19 -17.12
C ASP A 477 -2.41 -21.24 -15.89
N MET A 478 -1.79 -21.60 -14.76
CA MET A 478 -1.82 -20.76 -13.55
C MET A 478 -1.04 -19.45 -13.69
N VAL A 479 -0.01 -19.40 -14.53
CA VAL A 479 0.82 -18.21 -14.73
C VAL A 479 0.47 -17.42 -15.99
N SER A 480 -0.51 -17.86 -16.78
CA SER A 480 -0.87 -17.23 -18.06
C SER A 480 -1.20 -15.73 -17.90
N GLY A 481 -1.98 -15.36 -16.88
CA GLY A 481 -2.27 -13.95 -16.59
C GLY A 481 -1.04 -13.13 -16.24
N LEU A 482 -0.04 -13.73 -15.58
CA LEU A 482 1.23 -13.05 -15.28
C LEU A 482 2.07 -12.85 -16.55
N ILE A 483 1.99 -13.78 -17.50
CA ILE A 483 2.63 -13.64 -18.81
C ILE A 483 2.00 -12.49 -19.57
N ASP A 484 0.67 -12.45 -19.65
CA ASP A 484 -0.08 -11.39 -20.33
C ASP A 484 0.26 -10.01 -19.74
N ASP A 485 0.25 -9.87 -18.41
CA ASP A 485 0.63 -8.63 -17.72
C ASP A 485 2.05 -8.18 -18.10
N LYS A 486 3.02 -9.11 -18.13
CA LYS A 486 4.41 -8.76 -18.46
C LYS A 486 4.62 -8.47 -19.94
N LEU A 487 3.87 -9.11 -20.83
CA LEU A 487 3.85 -8.76 -22.25
C LEU A 487 3.26 -7.39 -22.51
N ASP A 488 2.18 -7.04 -21.78
CA ASP A 488 1.58 -5.70 -21.87
C ASP A 488 2.54 -4.61 -21.38
N GLU A 489 3.21 -4.82 -20.23
CA GLU A 489 4.23 -3.91 -19.72
C GLU A 489 5.38 -3.73 -20.74
N LEU A 490 5.89 -4.83 -21.30
CA LEU A 490 6.95 -4.82 -22.31
C LEU A 490 6.49 -4.10 -23.58
N GLY A 491 5.24 -4.32 -24.01
CA GLY A 491 4.63 -3.63 -25.14
C GLY A 491 4.55 -2.12 -24.95
N GLN A 492 4.18 -1.66 -23.76
CA GLN A 492 4.11 -0.23 -23.43
C GLN A 492 5.47 0.45 -23.53
N ILE A 493 6.53 -0.14 -22.96
CA ILE A 493 7.88 0.44 -23.05
C ILE A 493 8.45 0.36 -24.47
N TYR A 494 8.08 -0.67 -25.24
CA TYR A 494 8.44 -0.81 -26.65
C TYR A 494 7.84 0.30 -27.51
N LEU A 495 6.54 0.59 -27.32
CA LEU A 495 5.87 1.71 -27.98
C LEU A 495 6.49 3.04 -27.58
N LEU A 496 6.77 3.24 -26.28
CA LEU A 496 7.43 4.45 -25.80
C LEU A 496 8.81 4.67 -26.45
N ALA A 497 9.62 3.60 -26.56
CA ALA A 497 10.92 3.66 -27.26
C ALA A 497 10.76 4.05 -28.73
N GLY A 498 9.74 3.50 -29.39
CA GLY A 498 9.39 3.84 -30.79
C GLY A 498 9.01 5.31 -30.94
N TYR A 499 8.10 5.82 -30.10
CA TYR A 499 7.70 7.23 -30.11
C TYR A 499 8.85 8.19 -29.78
N ALA A 500 9.72 7.81 -28.86
CA ALA A 500 10.91 8.59 -28.51
C ALA A 500 12.06 8.46 -29.54
N GLY A 501 11.88 7.70 -30.63
CA GLY A 501 12.87 7.50 -31.70
C GLY A 501 14.13 6.75 -31.25
N ARG A 502 14.03 5.85 -30.23
CA ARG A 502 15.16 5.15 -29.61
C ARG A 502 15.51 3.86 -30.35
N ARG A 503 16.20 3.98 -31.49
CA ARG A 503 16.49 2.88 -32.44
C ARG A 503 17.17 1.67 -31.79
N ASP A 504 18.19 1.92 -30.97
CA ASP A 504 18.96 0.83 -30.35
C ASP A 504 18.12 0.05 -29.33
N ALA A 505 17.28 0.75 -28.56
CA ALA A 505 16.34 0.13 -27.65
C ALA A 505 15.27 -0.68 -28.42
N VAL A 506 14.68 -0.10 -29.48
CA VAL A 506 13.71 -0.79 -30.33
C VAL A 506 14.33 -2.02 -30.99
N ALA A 507 15.56 -1.93 -31.52
CA ALA A 507 16.24 -3.06 -32.14
C ALA A 507 16.43 -4.22 -31.14
N ARG A 508 16.86 -3.92 -29.92
CA ARG A 508 17.04 -4.94 -28.85
C ARG A 508 15.72 -5.59 -28.45
N LEU A 509 14.63 -4.81 -28.38
CA LEU A 509 13.31 -5.35 -28.10
C LEU A 509 12.76 -6.18 -29.28
N ASN A 510 12.99 -5.76 -30.53
CA ASN A 510 12.68 -6.55 -31.71
C ASN A 510 13.34 -7.93 -31.67
N ASP A 511 14.62 -7.99 -31.30
CA ASP A 511 15.33 -9.26 -31.20
C ASP A 511 14.68 -10.20 -30.19
N TYR A 512 14.22 -9.67 -29.05
CA TYR A 512 13.50 -10.48 -28.04
C TYR A 512 12.14 -10.94 -28.57
N TYR A 513 11.35 -10.05 -29.17
CA TYR A 513 10.04 -10.42 -29.74
C TYR A 513 10.15 -11.50 -30.83
N ARG A 514 11.26 -11.51 -31.62
CA ARG A 514 11.53 -12.60 -32.57
C ARG A 514 11.72 -13.94 -31.86
N THR A 515 12.34 -13.96 -30.67
CA THR A 515 12.46 -15.21 -29.89
C THR A 515 11.11 -15.72 -29.40
N LEU A 516 10.12 -14.83 -29.24
CA LEU A 516 8.74 -15.18 -28.91
C LEU A 516 7.88 -15.54 -30.13
N GLY A 517 8.45 -15.49 -31.35
CA GLY A 517 7.78 -15.87 -32.59
C GLY A 517 7.16 -14.72 -33.39
N ALA A 518 7.46 -13.46 -33.02
CA ALA A 518 7.01 -12.30 -33.81
C ALA A 518 7.67 -12.28 -35.20
N THR A 519 6.89 -11.92 -36.22
CA THR A 519 7.35 -11.72 -37.60
C THR A 519 7.78 -10.27 -37.82
N ASP A 520 8.51 -9.99 -38.93
CA ASP A 520 8.94 -8.62 -39.23
C ASP A 520 7.76 -7.64 -39.42
N GLU A 521 6.56 -8.14 -39.75
CA GLU A 521 5.34 -7.34 -39.89
C GLU A 521 4.77 -6.91 -38.53
N ASP A 522 5.09 -7.66 -37.46
CA ASP A 522 4.64 -7.39 -36.10
C ASP A 522 5.57 -6.41 -35.36
N LEU A 523 6.73 -6.10 -35.93
CA LEU A 523 7.77 -5.34 -35.25
C LEU A 523 7.74 -3.84 -35.61
N LEU A 524 8.13 -3.02 -34.65
CA LEU A 524 8.29 -1.59 -34.87
C LEU A 524 9.54 -1.30 -35.72
N HIS A 525 9.38 -0.46 -36.71
CA HIS A 525 10.46 0.09 -37.51
C HIS A 525 10.58 1.58 -37.21
N VAL A 526 11.68 1.99 -36.61
CA VAL A 526 11.99 3.39 -36.34
C VAL A 526 12.82 3.92 -37.53
N ASP A 527 12.18 4.64 -38.43
CA ASP A 527 12.85 5.34 -39.53
C ASP A 527 13.81 6.42 -38.98
N ALA A 528 14.68 6.99 -39.89
CA ALA A 528 15.65 8.00 -39.50
C ALA A 528 14.99 9.12 -38.64
N PRO A 529 15.71 9.75 -37.71
CA PRO A 529 15.13 10.76 -36.86
C PRO A 529 14.51 11.83 -37.73
N GLY A 530 13.17 11.87 -37.79
CA GLY A 530 12.45 13.07 -38.07
C GLY A 530 12.88 14.09 -37.03
N GLU A 531 13.04 15.34 -37.39
CA GLU A 531 13.18 16.42 -36.43
C GLU A 531 12.12 16.21 -35.32
N PRO A 532 12.45 16.37 -34.03
CA PRO A 532 11.48 16.22 -32.98
C PRO A 532 10.29 17.13 -33.31
N THR A 533 9.20 16.52 -33.75
CA THR A 533 7.95 17.26 -33.87
C THR A 533 7.59 17.66 -32.47
N ASP A 534 7.36 18.94 -32.20
CA ASP A 534 6.96 19.57 -30.93
C ASP A 534 5.70 18.95 -30.30
N SER A 535 5.27 17.79 -30.75
CA SER A 535 4.05 17.08 -30.38
C SER A 535 4.25 15.61 -29.94
N LEU A 536 5.49 15.11 -29.77
CA LEU A 536 5.74 13.66 -29.72
C LEU A 536 5.54 12.99 -28.37
N LEU A 537 5.50 13.71 -27.28
CA LEU A 537 4.97 13.26 -26.01
C LEU A 537 4.15 14.42 -25.44
N PRO A 538 2.85 14.52 -25.75
CA PRO A 538 2.01 15.35 -24.90
C PRO A 538 2.13 14.74 -23.51
N ILE A 539 2.95 15.37 -22.63
CA ILE A 539 2.85 15.08 -21.21
C ILE A 539 1.42 15.44 -20.87
N PRO A 540 0.55 14.42 -20.64
CA PRO A 540 -0.86 14.68 -20.48
C PRO A 540 -1.11 15.40 -19.17
#